data_033792169c96e756cc8ce9c756624765
#
_entry.id   033792169c96e756cc8ce9c756624765
#
_cell.length_a   1.000
_cell.length_b   1.000
_cell.length_c   1.000
_cell.angle_alpha   90.00
_cell.angle_beta   90.00
_cell.angle_gamma   90.00
#
_symmetry.space_group_name_H-M   'P 1'
#
loop_
_entity.id
_entity.type
_entity.pdbx_description
1 polymer ?
#
loop_
_entity_poly.entity_id
_entity_poly.type
_entity_poly.pdbx_seq_one_letter_code
_entity_poly.pdbx_strand_id
1 'polypeptide(L)'
;MGFVFSGIFWGVFVVLLGVSIILSYATGVRIPFFRIFFGLLLVYWGISLLAGARFGRSGTTVFGDSVVRATAAGKQDIVMGRGVIDLSGIVLGEGVSRYEVNTVFGASVIRLDQAMPVKVVVSSAFAGVKMPDGGNVAFGETAYRSSGLKEDSTHLLVKASVVFGSLEIANK
;
A
#
# COMPACT_ATOMS: atom_id res chain seq x y z
N MET A 1 -13.96 -9.31 -3.31
CA MET A 1 -14.94 -8.85 -4.30
C MET A 1 -16.02 -9.89 -4.69
N GLY A 2 -16.06 -11.06 -4.05
CA GLY A 2 -17.00 -12.14 -4.43
C GLY A 2 -18.41 -12.04 -3.84
N PHE A 3 -18.64 -11.31 -2.75
CA PHE A 3 -19.93 -11.36 -2.04
C PHE A 3 -21.05 -10.58 -2.77
N VAL A 4 -20.76 -9.47 -3.40
CA VAL A 4 -21.76 -8.65 -4.14
C VAL A 4 -22.22 -9.33 -5.45
N PHE A 5 -21.40 -10.24 -6.00
CA PHE A 5 -21.74 -11.03 -7.19
C PHE A 5 -22.31 -12.41 -6.86
N SER A 6 -22.49 -12.74 -5.59
CA SER A 6 -23.12 -13.98 -5.16
C SER A 6 -24.62 -13.92 -5.44
N GLY A 7 -25.19 -14.98 -6.05
CA GLY A 7 -26.66 -15.09 -6.27
C GLY A 7 -27.45 -14.96 -4.97
N ILE A 8 -26.86 -15.31 -3.82
CA ILE A 8 -27.45 -15.15 -2.49
C ILE A 8 -27.66 -13.67 -2.15
N PHE A 9 -26.71 -12.80 -2.47
CA PHE A 9 -26.84 -11.34 -2.25
C PHE A 9 -28.03 -10.78 -3.01
N TRP A 10 -28.17 -11.11 -4.28
CA TRP A 10 -29.30 -10.68 -5.10
C TRP A 10 -30.62 -11.26 -4.62
N GLY A 11 -30.65 -12.54 -4.19
CA GLY A 11 -31.84 -13.17 -3.61
C GLY A 11 -32.31 -12.44 -2.35
N VAL A 12 -31.41 -12.19 -1.39
CA VAL A 12 -31.73 -11.47 -0.15
C VAL A 12 -32.18 -10.02 -0.45
N PHE A 13 -31.55 -9.37 -1.41
CA PHE A 13 -31.92 -8.00 -1.83
C PHE A 13 -33.37 -7.95 -2.36
N VAL A 14 -33.74 -8.87 -3.25
CA VAL A 14 -35.10 -8.94 -3.84
C VAL A 14 -36.14 -9.25 -2.77
N VAL A 15 -35.85 -10.17 -1.84
CA VAL A 15 -36.76 -10.50 -0.72
C VAL A 15 -36.98 -9.27 0.18
N LEU A 16 -35.91 -8.56 0.58
CA LEU A 16 -36.04 -7.36 1.40
C LEU A 16 -36.81 -6.24 0.69
N LEU A 17 -36.63 -6.10 -0.60
CA LEU A 17 -37.38 -5.16 -1.41
C LEU A 17 -38.87 -5.51 -1.44
N GLY A 18 -39.22 -6.78 -1.63
CA GLY A 18 -40.59 -7.27 -1.60
C GLY A 18 -41.24 -7.05 -0.23
N VAL A 19 -40.58 -7.39 0.86
CA VAL A 19 -41.06 -7.17 2.23
C VAL A 19 -41.28 -5.68 2.50
N SER A 20 -40.37 -4.81 2.07
CA SER A 20 -40.49 -3.35 2.23
C SER A 20 -41.71 -2.78 1.53
N ILE A 21 -42.02 -3.25 0.31
CA ILE A 21 -43.23 -2.83 -0.44
C ILE A 21 -44.50 -3.26 0.28
N ILE A 22 -44.56 -4.50 0.76
CA ILE A 22 -45.71 -5.03 1.49
C ILE A 22 -45.93 -4.26 2.78
N LEU A 23 -44.90 -4.01 3.57
CA LEU A 23 -44.98 -3.20 4.80
C LEU A 23 -45.45 -1.78 4.53
N SER A 24 -44.90 -1.14 3.50
CA SER A 24 -45.29 0.22 3.10
C SER A 24 -46.77 0.32 2.75
N TYR A 25 -47.29 -0.70 2.08
CA TYR A 25 -48.72 -0.75 1.74
C TYR A 25 -49.63 -1.05 2.95
N ALA A 26 -49.20 -1.95 3.82
CA ALA A 26 -49.98 -2.35 5.01
C ALA A 26 -50.03 -1.29 6.11
N THR A 27 -48.92 -0.53 6.29
CA THR A 27 -48.81 0.44 7.40
C THR A 27 -49.02 1.90 6.97
N GLY A 28 -49.10 2.18 5.66
CA GLY A 28 -49.19 3.55 5.13
C GLY A 28 -47.90 4.39 5.34
N VAL A 29 -46.87 3.80 5.96
CA VAL A 29 -45.58 4.47 6.22
C VAL A 29 -44.69 4.35 4.99
N ARG A 30 -44.35 5.46 4.37
CA ARG A 30 -43.39 5.49 3.26
C ARG A 30 -41.97 5.29 3.79
N ILE A 31 -41.52 4.05 3.88
CA ILE A 31 -40.14 3.76 4.26
C ILE A 31 -39.25 4.14 3.07
N PRO A 32 -38.29 5.06 3.20
CA PRO A 32 -37.38 5.44 2.13
C PRO A 32 -36.31 4.35 1.93
N PHE A 33 -36.75 3.17 1.48
CA PHE A 33 -35.93 1.97 1.34
C PHE A 33 -34.63 2.23 0.54
N PHE A 34 -34.74 2.97 -0.56
CA PHE A 34 -33.56 3.30 -1.37
C PHE A 34 -32.53 4.15 -0.59
N ARG A 35 -32.98 5.12 0.22
CA ARG A 35 -32.06 5.95 1.03
C ARG A 35 -31.34 5.12 2.09
N ILE A 36 -32.07 4.24 2.74
CA ILE A 36 -31.52 3.35 3.77
C ILE A 36 -30.57 2.35 3.13
N PHE A 37 -30.96 1.74 2.00
CA PHE A 37 -30.14 0.80 1.27
C PHE A 37 -28.84 1.42 0.78
N PHE A 38 -28.88 2.59 0.13
CA PHE A 38 -27.68 3.31 -0.31
C PHE A 38 -26.81 3.73 0.87
N GLY A 39 -27.40 4.17 1.99
CA GLY A 39 -26.65 4.49 3.20
C GLY A 39 -25.89 3.28 3.75
N LEU A 40 -26.55 2.13 3.88
CA LEU A 40 -25.94 0.89 4.32
C LEU A 40 -24.87 0.38 3.33
N LEU A 41 -25.09 0.53 2.04
CA LEU A 41 -24.13 0.15 1.01
C LEU A 41 -22.87 1.02 1.09
N LEU A 42 -23.02 2.32 1.29
CA LEU A 42 -21.88 3.22 1.49
C LEU A 42 -21.11 2.90 2.78
N VAL A 43 -21.81 2.60 3.88
CA VAL A 43 -21.18 2.16 5.13
C VAL A 43 -20.44 0.83 4.92
N TYR A 44 -21.05 -0.14 4.24
CA TYR A 44 -20.41 -1.40 3.90
C TYR A 44 -19.15 -1.19 3.04
N TRP A 45 -19.22 -0.34 2.02
CA TRP A 45 -18.05 0.00 1.20
C TRP A 45 -16.97 0.70 2.02
N GLY A 46 -17.34 1.64 2.88
CA GLY A 46 -16.41 2.30 3.78
C GLY A 46 -15.68 1.32 4.70
N ILE A 47 -16.43 0.43 5.35
CA ILE A 47 -15.85 -0.63 6.21
C ILE A 47 -15.00 -1.60 5.38
N SER A 48 -15.44 -1.97 4.18
CA SER A 48 -14.70 -2.86 3.28
C SER A 48 -13.37 -2.23 2.82
N LEU A 49 -13.35 -0.92 2.54
CA LEU A 49 -12.12 -0.19 2.24
C LEU A 49 -11.18 -0.14 3.45
N LEU A 50 -11.70 0.14 4.63
CA LEU A 50 -10.90 0.12 5.87
C LEU A 50 -10.37 -1.29 6.21
N ALA A 51 -11.18 -2.32 6.05
CA ALA A 51 -10.79 -3.70 6.29
C ALA A 51 -9.82 -4.22 5.21
N GLY A 52 -10.04 -3.87 3.94
CA GLY A 52 -9.17 -4.19 2.82
C GLY A 52 -7.79 -3.55 2.94
N ALA A 53 -7.73 -2.37 3.54
CA ALA A 53 -6.49 -1.68 3.85
C ALA A 53 -5.61 -2.39 4.89
N ARG A 54 -6.18 -3.26 5.72
CA ARG A 54 -5.47 -4.05 6.73
C ARG A 54 -5.11 -5.46 6.29
N PHE A 55 -5.71 -5.97 5.23
CA PHE A 55 -5.62 -7.38 4.81
C PHE A 55 -4.97 -7.59 3.44
N GLY A 56 -4.32 -6.59 2.88
CA GLY A 56 -3.55 -6.75 1.65
C GLY A 56 -2.41 -7.75 1.85
N ARG A 57 -2.45 -8.85 1.12
CA ARG A 57 -1.38 -9.86 1.00
C ARG A 57 -0.08 -9.30 0.40
N SER A 58 -0.05 -8.04 0.07
CA SER A 58 1.10 -7.26 -0.40
C SER A 58 1.21 -6.09 0.55
N GLY A 59 2.16 -6.10 1.46
CA GLY A 59 2.59 -5.06 2.37
C GLY A 59 2.00 -3.65 2.24
N THR A 60 0.67 -3.49 2.23
CA THR A 60 0.03 -2.17 2.11
C THR A 60 -0.36 -1.67 3.50
N THR A 61 0.22 -0.56 3.91
CA THR A 61 -0.16 0.17 5.13
C THR A 61 -0.91 1.42 4.73
N VAL A 62 -2.20 1.51 5.06
CA VAL A 62 -3.02 2.67 4.69
C VAL A 62 -2.96 3.76 5.75
N PHE A 63 -3.00 3.39 7.04
CA PHE A 63 -2.88 4.32 8.16
C PHE A 63 -2.02 3.71 9.26
N GLY A 64 -1.12 4.51 9.84
CA GLY A 64 -0.33 4.14 11.02
C GLY A 64 1.13 3.82 10.72
N ASP A 65 1.81 3.31 11.73
CA ASP A 65 3.22 2.96 11.67
C ASP A 65 3.37 1.48 11.31
N SER A 66 4.30 1.18 10.42
CA SER A 66 4.64 -0.19 10.04
C SER A 66 6.13 -0.42 10.09
N VAL A 67 6.52 -1.58 10.61
CA VAL A 67 7.91 -2.06 10.55
C VAL A 67 7.89 -3.38 9.78
N VAL A 68 8.52 -3.38 8.61
CA VAL A 68 8.58 -4.53 7.72
C VAL A 68 10.02 -4.98 7.61
N ARG A 69 10.27 -6.24 7.90
CA ARG A 69 11.54 -6.91 7.56
C ARG A 69 11.30 -7.74 6.33
N ALA A 70 11.92 -7.35 5.23
CA ALA A 70 11.79 -8.08 3.99
C ALA A 70 12.91 -9.13 3.90
N THR A 71 12.52 -10.35 3.60
CA THR A 71 13.44 -11.48 3.39
C THR A 71 13.54 -11.88 1.93
N ALA A 72 12.67 -11.36 1.07
CA ALA A 72 12.62 -11.65 -0.36
C ALA A 72 12.16 -10.42 -1.15
N ALA A 73 12.24 -10.52 -2.47
CA ALA A 73 11.67 -9.55 -3.40
C ALA A 73 10.18 -9.30 -3.10
N GLY A 74 9.74 -8.06 -3.22
CA GLY A 74 8.38 -7.72 -2.86
C GLY A 74 8.00 -6.26 -3.13
N LYS A 75 6.84 -5.89 -2.60
CA LYS A 75 6.29 -4.54 -2.72
C LYS A 75 5.70 -4.09 -1.38
N GLN A 76 5.96 -2.83 -1.02
CA GLN A 76 5.39 -2.17 0.15
C GLN A 76 4.76 -0.85 -0.26
N ASP A 77 3.49 -0.68 0.04
CA ASP A 77 2.76 0.57 -0.18
C ASP A 77 2.41 1.20 1.17
N ILE A 78 2.75 2.49 1.34
CA ILE A 78 2.42 3.30 2.52
C ILE A 78 1.60 4.48 2.03
N VAL A 79 0.32 4.53 2.39
CA VAL A 79 -0.58 5.58 1.92
C VAL A 79 -0.55 6.78 2.86
N MET A 80 -0.74 6.56 4.16
CA MET A 80 -0.64 7.58 5.21
C MET A 80 0.02 6.98 6.45
N GLY A 81 1.14 7.56 6.92
CA GLY A 81 1.81 7.11 8.13
C GLY A 81 3.32 7.03 7.99
N ARG A 82 3.92 6.20 8.84
CA ARG A 82 5.36 5.98 8.83
C ARG A 82 5.68 4.51 8.58
N GLY A 83 6.63 4.25 7.67
CA GLY A 83 7.12 2.91 7.39
C GLY A 83 8.61 2.78 7.63
N VAL A 84 9.02 1.76 8.37
CA VAL A 84 10.42 1.35 8.45
C VAL A 84 10.57 0.02 7.73
N ILE A 85 11.34 0.02 6.66
CA ILE A 85 11.54 -1.15 5.81
C ILE A 85 12.99 -1.59 5.95
N ASP A 86 13.20 -2.68 6.64
CA ASP A 86 14.53 -3.27 6.84
C ASP A 86 14.79 -4.30 5.73
N LEU A 87 15.68 -3.96 4.82
CA LEU A 87 16.08 -4.77 3.68
C LEU A 87 17.44 -5.46 3.92
N SER A 88 18.05 -5.26 5.10
CA SER A 88 19.36 -5.84 5.42
C SER A 88 19.38 -7.37 5.48
N GLY A 89 18.22 -8.00 5.62
CA GLY A 89 18.08 -9.46 5.68
C GLY A 89 17.60 -10.10 4.37
N ILE A 90 17.59 -9.38 3.26
CA ILE A 90 17.15 -9.94 1.98
C ILE A 90 18.16 -10.96 1.46
N VAL A 91 17.67 -12.15 1.17
CA VAL A 91 18.44 -13.17 0.46
C VAL A 91 18.34 -12.88 -1.04
N LEU A 92 19.47 -12.56 -1.64
CA LEU A 92 19.55 -12.34 -3.10
C LEU A 92 19.44 -13.69 -3.81
N GLY A 93 18.43 -13.80 -4.68
CA GLY A 93 18.33 -14.92 -5.62
C GLY A 93 19.27 -14.74 -6.81
N GLU A 94 19.27 -15.67 -7.75
CA GLU A 94 20.03 -15.52 -9.01
C GLU A 94 19.49 -14.33 -9.81
N GLY A 95 20.38 -13.41 -10.21
CA GLY A 95 20.07 -12.24 -11.01
C GLY A 95 19.63 -11.00 -10.19
N VAL A 96 18.68 -10.22 -10.72
CA VAL A 96 18.22 -8.97 -10.11
C VAL A 96 17.01 -9.21 -9.23
N SER A 97 17.20 -9.12 -7.91
CA SER A 97 16.08 -9.10 -6.95
C SER A 97 15.46 -7.70 -6.89
N ARG A 98 14.14 -7.58 -7.00
CA ARG A 98 13.44 -6.28 -7.03
C ARG A 98 12.58 -6.08 -5.80
N TYR A 99 12.70 -4.89 -5.19
CA TYR A 99 11.82 -4.46 -4.11
C TYR A 99 11.25 -3.08 -4.43
N GLU A 100 9.93 -2.92 -4.30
CA GLU A 100 9.23 -1.65 -4.56
C GLU A 100 8.67 -1.06 -3.28
N VAL A 101 8.90 0.25 -3.07
CA VAL A 101 8.37 1.01 -1.94
C VAL A 101 7.63 2.23 -2.48
N ASN A 102 6.35 2.33 -2.21
CA ASN A 102 5.56 3.49 -2.60
C ASN A 102 5.04 4.20 -1.34
N THR A 103 5.29 5.50 -1.24
CA THR A 103 4.80 6.34 -0.14
C THR A 103 4.03 7.52 -0.73
N VAL A 104 2.76 7.66 -0.35
CA VAL A 104 1.93 8.74 -0.90
C VAL A 104 1.90 9.93 0.05
N PHE A 105 1.48 9.77 1.30
CA PHE A 105 1.50 10.79 2.35
C PHE A 105 2.15 10.20 3.60
N GLY A 106 3.41 10.55 3.88
CA GLY A 106 4.05 10.00 5.07
C GLY A 106 5.56 10.05 5.07
N ALA A 107 6.14 9.26 5.97
CA ALA A 107 7.58 9.12 6.09
C ALA A 107 7.99 7.66 5.95
N SER A 108 8.99 7.39 5.13
CA SER A 108 9.56 6.06 4.95
C SER A 108 11.04 6.05 5.30
N VAL A 109 11.48 5.02 5.99
CA VAL A 109 12.89 4.77 6.26
C VAL A 109 13.25 3.41 5.68
N ILE A 110 14.17 3.38 4.73
CA ILE A 110 14.70 2.15 4.14
C ILE A 110 16.08 1.90 4.75
N ARG A 111 16.24 0.75 5.39
CA ARG A 111 17.52 0.32 5.96
C ARG A 111 18.16 -0.70 5.03
N LEU A 112 19.38 -0.41 4.61
CA LEU A 112 20.17 -1.26 3.72
C LEU A 112 21.39 -1.79 4.46
N ASP A 113 21.88 -2.95 4.04
CA ASP A 113 23.20 -3.42 4.45
C ASP A 113 24.27 -2.75 3.57
N GLN A 114 25.28 -2.15 4.18
CA GLN A 114 26.38 -1.47 3.48
C GLN A 114 27.20 -2.41 2.60
N ALA A 115 27.28 -3.68 2.96
CA ALA A 115 28.03 -4.68 2.21
C ALA A 115 27.25 -5.25 1.01
N MET A 116 25.92 -5.02 0.94
CA MET A 116 25.06 -5.59 -0.09
C MET A 116 25.19 -4.82 -1.40
N PRO A 117 25.30 -5.50 -2.57
CA PRO A 117 25.23 -4.85 -3.87
C PRO A 117 23.81 -4.37 -4.14
N VAL A 118 23.58 -3.06 -4.00
CA VAL A 118 22.25 -2.44 -4.11
C VAL A 118 22.27 -1.29 -5.09
N LYS A 119 21.24 -1.25 -5.95
CA LYS A 119 20.90 -0.09 -6.76
C LYS A 119 19.54 0.44 -6.26
N VAL A 120 19.51 1.67 -5.81
CA VAL A 120 18.27 2.34 -5.41
C VAL A 120 17.91 3.38 -6.44
N VAL A 121 16.71 3.31 -6.97
CA VAL A 121 16.12 4.32 -7.85
C VAL A 121 14.98 4.98 -7.11
N VAL A 122 15.05 6.28 -6.91
CA VAL A 122 14.06 7.04 -6.18
C VAL A 122 13.41 8.05 -7.10
N SER A 123 12.09 8.02 -7.17
CA SER A 123 11.26 9.03 -7.81
C SER A 123 10.55 9.84 -6.74
N SER A 124 10.79 11.13 -6.69
CA SER A 124 10.22 12.06 -5.70
C SER A 124 9.38 13.13 -6.38
N ALA A 125 8.18 13.37 -5.84
CA ALA A 125 7.35 14.50 -6.20
C ALA A 125 6.89 15.18 -4.90
N PHE A 126 7.40 16.38 -4.61
CA PHE A 126 7.10 17.15 -3.38
C PHE A 126 7.46 16.43 -2.07
N ALA A 127 8.57 15.68 -2.07
CA ALA A 127 9.02 14.94 -0.91
C ALA A 127 10.53 15.13 -0.68
N GLY A 128 10.93 15.22 0.59
CA GLY A 128 12.33 15.28 0.97
C GLY A 128 12.94 13.87 0.98
N VAL A 129 13.92 13.62 0.11
CA VAL A 129 14.65 12.35 0.07
C VAL A 129 16.06 12.55 0.56
N LYS A 130 16.47 11.77 1.58
CA LYS A 130 17.85 11.69 2.05
C LYS A 130 18.48 10.38 1.59
N MET A 131 19.61 10.49 0.91
CA MET A 131 20.40 9.37 0.43
C MET A 131 21.53 9.01 1.42
N PRO A 132 22.05 7.78 1.39
CA PRO A 132 23.16 7.36 2.26
C PRO A 132 24.48 8.13 2.04
N ASP A 133 24.66 8.67 0.85
CA ASP A 133 25.81 9.51 0.45
C ASP A 133 25.69 10.99 0.86
N GLY A 134 24.61 11.36 1.57
CA GLY A 134 24.33 12.71 1.98
C GLY A 134 23.58 13.54 0.92
N GLY A 135 23.29 12.99 -0.25
CA GLY A 135 22.48 13.65 -1.28
C GLY A 135 21.05 13.88 -0.80
N ASN A 136 20.48 15.05 -1.16
CA ASN A 136 19.09 15.37 -0.91
C ASN A 136 18.39 15.68 -2.21
N VAL A 137 17.22 15.10 -2.42
CA VAL A 137 16.38 15.33 -3.59
C VAL A 137 14.96 15.65 -3.16
N ALA A 138 14.39 16.73 -3.67
CA ALA A 138 13.01 17.11 -3.36
C ALA A 138 12.06 16.85 -4.51
N PHE A 139 12.56 16.80 -5.74
CA PHE A 139 11.76 16.64 -6.95
C PHE A 139 12.57 15.98 -8.06
N GLY A 140 11.97 15.01 -8.74
CA GLY A 140 12.58 14.30 -9.85
C GLY A 140 13.02 12.88 -9.52
N GLU A 141 13.87 12.32 -10.36
CA GLU A 141 14.41 10.97 -10.20
C GLU A 141 15.88 11.01 -9.88
N THR A 142 16.30 10.16 -8.97
CA THR A 142 17.71 9.98 -8.62
C THR A 142 18.03 8.52 -8.40
N ALA A 143 19.29 8.15 -8.56
CA ALA A 143 19.73 6.78 -8.34
C ALA A 143 21.00 6.76 -7.47
N TYR A 144 20.97 5.89 -6.47
CA TYR A 144 22.12 5.55 -5.63
C TYR A 144 22.63 4.16 -5.99
N ARG A 145 23.93 3.99 -6.01
CA ARG A 145 24.60 2.70 -6.21
C ARG A 145 25.57 2.46 -5.05
N SER A 146 25.46 1.28 -4.44
CA SER A 146 26.44 0.89 -3.44
C SER A 146 27.80 0.62 -4.08
N SER A 147 28.87 0.81 -3.31
CA SER A 147 30.25 0.58 -3.76
C SER A 147 30.54 -0.88 -4.16
N GLY A 148 29.74 -1.82 -3.65
CA GLY A 148 29.85 -3.24 -3.98
C GLY A 148 29.16 -3.67 -5.29
N LEU A 149 28.45 -2.77 -5.97
CA LEU A 149 27.68 -3.10 -7.16
C LEU A 149 28.58 -3.22 -8.41
N LYS A 150 28.65 -4.43 -8.96
CA LYS A 150 29.23 -4.70 -10.29
C LYS A 150 28.11 -4.87 -11.31
N GLU A 151 28.28 -4.39 -12.55
CA GLU A 151 27.20 -4.32 -13.56
C GLU A 151 26.55 -5.67 -13.91
N ASP A 152 27.31 -6.76 -13.86
CA ASP A 152 26.83 -8.11 -14.17
C ASP A 152 26.65 -9.01 -12.94
N SER A 153 26.61 -8.44 -11.73
CA SER A 153 26.46 -9.23 -10.50
C SER A 153 25.02 -9.29 -10.02
N THR A 154 24.71 -10.35 -9.30
CA THR A 154 23.47 -10.45 -8.50
C THR A 154 23.36 -9.24 -7.57
N HIS A 155 22.27 -8.49 -7.67
CA HIS A 155 22.07 -7.30 -6.87
C HIS A 155 20.59 -7.03 -6.53
N LEU A 156 20.37 -6.21 -5.52
CA LEU A 156 19.05 -5.74 -5.15
C LEU A 156 18.75 -4.43 -5.90
N LEU A 157 17.65 -4.41 -6.64
CA LEU A 157 17.08 -3.20 -7.22
C LEU A 157 15.92 -2.72 -6.34
N VAL A 158 16.13 -1.62 -5.63
CA VAL A 158 15.08 -0.96 -4.86
C VAL A 158 14.51 0.19 -5.68
N LYS A 159 13.21 0.14 -5.96
CA LYS A 159 12.47 1.27 -6.55
C LYS A 159 11.64 1.92 -5.47
N ALA A 160 11.92 3.18 -5.16
CA ALA A 160 11.16 3.94 -4.17
C ALA A 160 10.46 5.12 -4.85
N SER A 161 9.16 5.25 -4.64
CA SER A 161 8.37 6.37 -5.13
C SER A 161 7.74 7.10 -3.94
N VAL A 162 7.97 8.41 -3.84
CA VAL A 162 7.42 9.23 -2.76
C VAL A 162 6.73 10.45 -3.37
N VAL A 163 5.45 10.65 -3.03
CA VAL A 163 4.69 11.77 -3.60
C VAL A 163 4.68 12.97 -2.66
N PHE A 164 4.23 12.81 -1.42
CA PHE A 164 4.22 13.86 -0.39
C PHE A 164 4.78 13.29 0.92
N GLY A 165 5.88 13.87 1.42
CA GLY A 165 6.45 13.43 2.70
C GLY A 165 7.96 13.37 2.72
N SER A 166 8.50 12.29 3.29
CA SER A 166 9.95 12.09 3.38
C SER A 166 10.34 10.64 3.17
N LEU A 167 11.49 10.45 2.56
CA LEU A 167 12.17 9.16 2.45
C LEU A 167 13.59 9.30 2.96
N GLU A 168 13.97 8.45 3.88
CA GLU A 168 15.34 8.35 4.33
C GLU A 168 15.88 6.97 4.00
N ILE A 169 17.03 6.92 3.35
CA ILE A 169 17.75 5.69 3.06
C ILE A 169 18.99 5.69 3.95
N ALA A 170 19.03 4.77 4.88
CA ALA A 170 20.11 4.65 5.86
C ALA A 170 20.85 3.33 5.68
N ASN A 171 22.15 3.37 5.76
CA ASN A 171 22.99 2.17 5.91
C ASN A 171 22.98 1.74 7.36
N LYS A 172 22.90 0.42 7.57
CA LYS A 172 22.95 -0.20 8.89
C LYS A 172 24.38 -0.65 9.19
#